data_615ef388885ba0ea136aef83f4789c06
#
_entry.id   615ef388885ba0ea136aef83f4789c06
#
_cell.length_a   1.000
_cell.length_b   1.000
_cell.length_c   1.000
_cell.angle_alpha   90.00
_cell.angle_beta   90.00
_cell.angle_gamma   90.00
#
_symmetry.space_group_name_H-M   'P 1'
#
loop_
_entity.id
_entity.type
_entity.pdbx_description
1 polymer ?
#
loop_
_entity_poly.entity_id
_entity_poly.type
_entity_poly.pdbx_seq_one_letter_code
_entity_poly.pdbx_strand_id
1 'polypeptide(L)'
;VYRRHDLDGKPTSDPDTTMMDNMARFGWKHGGFTVGYESVVNRWNFVKGLDCIHNEKELLASFSQYRRKNIRIAQDSGLRVRRLERGELSTFVKLCDMSAARQGFKSRDLAYYERLFDTFGDLIEFKVVETHFDEYLDTLQSKLNAASKDKRNLERLLQRAQQQPEGTAKKGASDPATLEKRIATADKKIAALEKTIGEVNGIIASDGPVIPVE
;
A
#
# COMPACT_ATOMS: atom_id res chain seq x y z
N VAL A 1 20.39 24.11 0.54
CA VAL A 1 20.55 24.31 -0.91
C VAL A 1 19.84 23.19 -1.63
N TYR A 2 18.86 23.52 -2.44
CA TYR A 2 18.19 22.57 -3.31
C TYR A 2 18.85 22.59 -4.70
N ARG A 3 19.14 21.42 -5.25
CA ARG A 3 19.69 21.26 -6.58
C ARG A 3 19.19 19.96 -7.19
N ARG A 4 18.68 20.01 -8.43
CA ARG A 4 18.27 18.80 -9.14
C ARG A 4 19.47 18.07 -9.71
N HIS A 5 19.42 16.74 -9.69
CA HIS A 5 20.44 15.86 -10.26
C HIS A 5 19.73 14.76 -11.07
N ASP A 6 20.41 14.23 -12.08
CA ASP A 6 19.97 13.01 -12.76
C ASP A 6 20.25 11.76 -11.90
N LEU A 7 19.92 10.58 -12.44
CA LEU A 7 20.13 9.31 -11.75
C LEU A 7 21.62 8.95 -11.54
N ASP A 8 22.51 9.54 -12.32
CA ASP A 8 23.97 9.38 -12.21
C ASP A 8 24.59 10.40 -11.23
N GLY A 9 23.77 11.24 -10.60
CA GLY A 9 24.19 12.25 -9.65
C GLY A 9 24.75 13.53 -10.28
N LYS A 10 24.62 13.72 -11.59
CA LYS A 10 25.06 14.90 -12.30
C LYS A 10 24.06 16.04 -12.12
N PRO A 11 24.51 17.27 -11.78
CA PRO A 11 23.61 18.40 -11.62
C PRO A 11 22.85 18.75 -12.90
N THR A 12 21.52 18.94 -12.78
CA THR A 12 20.63 19.35 -13.88
C THR A 12 19.95 20.70 -13.67
N SER A 13 20.25 21.37 -12.55
CA SER A 13 19.81 22.74 -12.26
C SER A 13 20.89 23.53 -11.53
N ASP A 14 20.72 24.85 -11.49
CA ASP A 14 21.48 25.69 -10.60
C ASP A 14 21.10 25.45 -9.12
N PRO A 15 21.99 25.75 -8.16
CA PRO A 15 21.68 25.68 -6.75
C PRO A 15 20.61 26.71 -6.38
N ASP A 16 19.56 26.26 -5.67
CA ASP A 16 18.58 27.14 -5.06
C ASP A 16 18.92 27.35 -3.60
N THR A 17 19.25 28.58 -3.22
CA THR A 17 19.63 28.98 -1.85
C THR A 17 18.49 29.67 -1.10
N THR A 18 17.31 29.83 -1.71
CA THR A 18 16.19 30.62 -1.19
C THR A 18 15.85 30.25 0.26
N MET A 19 15.83 28.96 0.59
CA MET A 19 15.54 28.52 1.95
C MET A 19 16.63 28.94 2.94
N MET A 20 17.92 28.84 2.57
CA MET A 20 19.02 29.26 3.42
C MET A 20 19.00 30.77 3.64
N ASP A 21 18.75 31.52 2.58
CA ASP A 21 18.72 32.99 2.63
C ASP A 21 17.55 33.47 3.50
N ASN A 22 16.38 32.84 3.37
CA ASN A 22 15.23 33.14 4.22
C ASN A 22 15.50 32.79 5.69
N MET A 23 16.08 31.65 5.99
CA MET A 23 16.45 31.26 7.36
C MET A 23 17.44 32.23 7.96
N ALA A 24 18.48 32.64 7.19
CA ALA A 24 19.46 33.64 7.63
C ALA A 24 18.81 35.00 7.96
N ARG A 25 17.81 35.43 7.18
CA ARG A 25 17.02 36.66 7.44
C ARG A 25 16.31 36.63 8.78
N PHE A 26 15.89 35.42 9.24
CA PHE A 26 15.27 35.22 10.55
C PHE A 26 16.25 34.90 11.67
N GLY A 27 17.56 35.15 11.47
CA GLY A 27 18.58 34.96 12.47
C GLY A 27 19.13 33.57 12.67
N TRP A 28 18.72 32.59 11.83
CA TRP A 28 19.30 31.26 11.87
C TRP A 28 20.74 31.24 11.31
N LYS A 29 21.60 30.48 11.96
CA LYS A 29 22.96 30.25 11.49
C LYS A 29 23.11 28.86 10.91
N HIS A 30 23.61 28.78 9.68
CA HIS A 30 23.92 27.51 9.05
C HIS A 30 25.15 26.86 9.67
N GLY A 31 25.05 25.65 10.17
CA GLY A 31 26.13 24.92 10.84
C GLY A 31 27.16 24.28 9.91
N GLY A 32 27.10 24.55 8.61
CA GLY A 32 27.92 23.90 7.59
C GLY A 32 27.27 22.70 6.95
N PHE A 33 27.89 22.16 5.90
CA PHE A 33 27.48 20.92 5.26
C PHE A 33 28.26 19.76 5.86
N THR A 34 27.53 18.72 6.30
CA THR A 34 28.13 17.50 6.85
C THR A 34 28.29 16.44 5.74
N VAL A 35 29.30 15.56 5.92
CA VAL A 35 29.51 14.39 5.06
C VAL A 35 29.16 13.13 5.86
N GLY A 36 28.34 12.24 5.30
CA GLY A 36 27.91 11.00 5.97
C GLY A 36 26.45 11.00 6.41
N TYR A 37 26.05 10.00 7.19
CA TYR A 37 24.66 9.75 7.63
C TYR A 37 24.30 10.45 8.95
N GLU A 38 25.15 11.26 9.50
CA GLU A 38 24.95 11.92 10.81
C GLU A 38 23.96 13.10 10.77
N SER A 39 23.42 13.46 9.61
CA SER A 39 22.48 14.58 9.51
C SER A 39 21.05 14.13 9.75
N VAL A 40 20.28 14.93 10.47
CA VAL A 40 18.85 14.73 10.77
C VAL A 40 17.98 14.78 9.50
N VAL A 41 18.48 15.32 8.39
CA VAL A 41 17.75 15.52 7.15
C VAL A 41 18.38 14.71 6.02
N ASN A 42 17.56 13.96 5.29
CA ASN A 42 18.02 13.22 4.12
C ASN A 42 18.65 14.14 3.10
N ARG A 43 19.87 13.82 2.68
CA ARG A 43 20.64 14.60 1.71
C ARG A 43 20.10 14.45 0.30
N TRP A 44 19.62 13.27 -0.04
CA TRP A 44 19.09 12.92 -1.35
C TRP A 44 17.65 12.48 -1.25
N ASN A 45 16.80 13.07 -2.08
CA ASN A 45 15.40 12.71 -2.20
C ASN A 45 15.09 12.43 -3.66
N PHE A 46 14.37 11.35 -3.91
CA PHE A 46 13.75 11.11 -5.22
C PHE A 46 12.45 11.90 -5.32
N VAL A 47 12.33 12.68 -6.38
CA VAL A 47 11.15 13.53 -6.63
C VAL A 47 10.44 13.04 -7.87
N LYS A 48 9.12 13.06 -7.83
CA LYS A 48 8.27 12.85 -9.00
C LYS A 48 7.54 14.16 -9.29
N GLY A 49 7.76 14.72 -10.48
CA GLY A 49 6.96 15.86 -10.96
C GLY A 49 5.52 15.41 -11.23
N LEU A 50 4.56 16.22 -10.81
CA LEU A 50 3.13 15.95 -11.01
C LEU A 50 2.49 16.95 -12.00
N ASP A 51 3.27 17.90 -12.52
CA ASP A 51 2.78 19.02 -13.34
C ASP A 51 2.02 18.57 -14.60
N CYS A 52 2.36 17.40 -15.15
CA CYS A 52 1.72 16.82 -16.33
C CYS A 52 0.75 15.68 -15.99
N ILE A 53 0.34 15.54 -14.73
CA ILE A 53 -0.56 14.49 -14.26
C ILE A 53 -1.86 15.14 -13.79
N HIS A 54 -2.95 14.90 -14.51
CA HIS A 54 -4.21 15.61 -14.30
C HIS A 54 -5.29 14.74 -13.63
N ASN A 55 -5.06 13.43 -13.51
CA ASN A 55 -6.01 12.51 -12.92
C ASN A 55 -5.31 11.24 -12.36
N GLU A 56 -6.05 10.46 -11.57
CA GLU A 56 -5.56 9.24 -10.93
C GLU A 56 -5.10 8.19 -11.95
N LYS A 57 -5.77 8.06 -13.10
CA LYS A 57 -5.42 7.11 -14.14
C LYS A 57 -4.04 7.41 -14.74
N GLU A 58 -3.75 8.68 -14.98
CA GLU A 58 -2.44 9.14 -15.46
C GLU A 58 -1.37 8.93 -14.38
N LEU A 59 -1.70 9.24 -13.12
CA LEU A 59 -0.81 8.98 -11.99
C LEU A 59 -0.46 7.49 -11.90
N LEU A 60 -1.45 6.61 -11.94
CA LEU A 60 -1.23 5.16 -11.91
C LEU A 60 -0.43 4.68 -13.11
N ALA A 61 -0.71 5.19 -14.31
CA ALA A 61 0.05 4.84 -15.53
C ALA A 61 1.52 5.26 -15.44
N SER A 62 1.83 6.32 -14.71
CA SER A 62 3.19 6.82 -14.51
C SER A 62 4.05 5.98 -13.57
N PHE A 63 3.46 5.02 -12.84
CA PHE A 63 4.18 4.09 -11.98
C PHE A 63 4.61 2.83 -12.74
N SER A 64 5.69 2.19 -12.28
CA SER A 64 6.12 0.89 -12.79
C SER A 64 5.03 -0.18 -12.57
N GLN A 65 5.07 -1.25 -13.38
CA GLN A 65 4.12 -2.36 -13.24
C GLN A 65 4.11 -2.95 -11.83
N TYR A 66 5.28 -3.08 -11.20
CA TYR A 66 5.42 -3.57 -9.83
C TYR A 66 4.68 -2.68 -8.82
N ARG A 67 4.85 -1.34 -8.91
CA ARG A 67 4.16 -0.40 -8.02
C ARG A 67 2.66 -0.42 -8.22
N ARG A 68 2.19 -0.45 -9.48
CA ARG A 68 0.75 -0.58 -9.79
C ARG A 68 0.14 -1.85 -9.20
N LYS A 69 0.89 -2.97 -9.26
CA LYS A 69 0.46 -4.22 -8.64
C LYS A 69 0.31 -4.07 -7.12
N ASN A 70 1.30 -3.45 -6.45
CA ASN A 70 1.26 -3.28 -4.99
C ASN A 70 0.13 -2.33 -4.56
N ILE A 71 -0.12 -1.25 -5.31
CA ILE A 71 -1.26 -0.36 -5.04
C ILE A 71 -2.58 -1.14 -5.11
N ARG A 72 -2.75 -1.97 -6.16
CA ARG A 72 -3.95 -2.80 -6.29
C ARG A 72 -4.10 -3.80 -5.15
N ILE A 73 -3.00 -4.44 -4.74
CA ILE A 73 -3.01 -5.37 -3.60
C ILE A 73 -3.46 -4.62 -2.33
N ALA A 74 -2.92 -3.43 -2.07
CA ALA A 74 -3.30 -2.62 -0.92
C ALA A 74 -4.80 -2.26 -0.94
N GLN A 75 -5.30 -1.80 -2.08
CA GLN A 75 -6.72 -1.48 -2.27
C GLN A 75 -7.62 -2.72 -2.08
N ASP A 76 -7.24 -3.84 -2.69
CA ASP A 76 -7.95 -5.13 -2.56
C ASP A 76 -7.95 -5.67 -1.12
N SER A 77 -6.98 -5.28 -0.30
CA SER A 77 -6.87 -5.64 1.11
C SER A 77 -7.60 -4.67 2.05
N GLY A 78 -8.42 -3.77 1.51
CA GLY A 78 -9.20 -2.82 2.30
C GLY A 78 -8.38 -1.69 2.91
N LEU A 79 -7.12 -1.46 2.46
CA LEU A 79 -6.33 -0.34 2.97
C LEU A 79 -6.83 0.99 2.41
N ARG A 80 -7.07 1.94 3.31
CA ARG A 80 -7.52 3.31 2.99
C ARG A 80 -6.65 4.32 3.72
N VAL A 81 -6.35 5.42 3.05
CA VAL A 81 -5.64 6.55 3.66
C VAL A 81 -6.67 7.63 3.98
N ARG A 82 -6.68 8.08 5.22
CA ARG A 82 -7.59 9.13 5.68
C ARG A 82 -6.82 10.25 6.37
N ARG A 83 -7.28 11.49 6.21
CA ARG A 83 -6.85 12.63 7.02
C ARG A 83 -7.52 12.54 8.39
N LEU A 84 -6.75 12.85 9.43
CA LEU A 84 -7.24 12.97 10.80
C LEU A 84 -7.65 14.40 11.07
N GLU A 85 -8.77 14.55 11.76
CA GLU A 85 -9.20 15.81 12.35
C GLU A 85 -8.46 16.07 13.67
N ARG A 86 -8.51 17.34 14.15
CA ARG A 86 -7.83 17.73 15.37
C ARG A 86 -8.17 16.83 16.58
N GLY A 87 -9.45 16.51 16.74
CA GLY A 87 -9.93 15.67 17.84
C GLY A 87 -9.47 14.20 17.79
N GLU A 88 -8.93 13.77 16.65
CA GLU A 88 -8.46 12.39 16.41
C GLU A 88 -6.94 12.24 16.59
N LEU A 89 -6.21 13.32 16.90
CA LEU A 89 -4.76 13.29 17.04
C LEU A 89 -4.27 12.32 18.12
N SER A 90 -5.13 11.96 19.09
CA SER A 90 -4.83 10.90 20.06
C SER A 90 -4.60 9.52 19.38
N THR A 91 -5.28 9.22 18.28
CA THR A 91 -5.06 8.01 17.47
C THR A 91 -3.67 8.05 16.83
N PHE A 92 -3.29 9.20 16.28
CA PHE A 92 -1.95 9.39 15.71
C PHE A 92 -0.85 9.19 16.75
N VAL A 93 -1.03 9.74 17.96
CA VAL A 93 -0.08 9.58 19.09
C VAL A 93 0.06 8.10 19.46
N LYS A 94 -1.04 7.35 19.58
CA LYS A 94 -1.00 5.91 19.88
C LYS A 94 -0.18 5.14 18.85
N LEU A 95 -0.36 5.39 17.57
CA LEU A 95 0.42 4.76 16.50
C LEU A 95 1.91 5.14 16.57
N CYS A 96 2.21 6.41 16.86
CA CYS A 96 3.58 6.87 17.09
C CYS A 96 4.23 6.19 18.31
N ASP A 97 3.47 6.01 19.40
CA ASP A 97 3.95 5.33 20.62
C ASP A 97 4.23 3.85 20.36
N MET A 98 3.37 3.16 19.61
CA MET A 98 3.60 1.76 19.21
C MET A 98 4.87 1.64 18.37
N SER A 99 5.06 2.51 17.37
CA SER A 99 6.26 2.58 16.54
C SER A 99 7.51 2.90 17.37
N ALA A 100 7.39 3.85 18.32
CA ALA A 100 8.48 4.24 19.21
C ALA A 100 8.90 3.09 20.12
N ALA A 101 7.94 2.35 20.69
CA ALA A 101 8.21 1.17 21.50
C ALA A 101 8.94 0.08 20.71
N ARG A 102 8.54 -0.16 19.44
CA ARG A 102 9.18 -1.15 18.57
C ARG A 102 10.59 -0.75 18.14
N GLN A 103 10.83 0.53 17.86
CA GLN A 103 12.08 1.02 17.30
C GLN A 103 13.04 1.63 18.35
N GLY A 104 12.61 1.75 19.61
CA GLY A 104 13.45 2.22 20.71
C GLY A 104 13.72 3.73 20.70
N PHE A 105 12.83 4.56 20.16
CA PHE A 105 12.92 6.02 20.23
C PHE A 105 11.83 6.62 21.14
N LYS A 106 11.96 7.89 21.47
CA LYS A 106 10.95 8.61 22.27
C LYS A 106 9.99 9.35 21.34
N SER A 107 8.68 9.02 21.40
CA SER A 107 7.66 9.74 20.68
C SER A 107 7.35 11.12 21.29
N ARG A 108 6.61 11.95 20.57
CA ARG A 108 6.10 13.23 21.05
C ARG A 108 4.70 13.05 21.66
N ASP A 109 4.37 13.92 22.61
CA ASP A 109 3.06 13.93 23.27
C ASP A 109 1.95 14.55 22.41
N LEU A 110 0.71 14.35 22.83
CA LEU A 110 -0.47 14.90 22.15
C LEU A 110 -0.40 16.43 22.03
N ALA A 111 0.03 17.12 23.08
CA ALA A 111 0.12 18.58 23.10
C ALA A 111 1.09 19.12 22.04
N TYR A 112 2.14 18.37 21.69
CA TYR A 112 3.03 18.73 20.59
C TYR A 112 2.31 18.70 19.24
N TYR A 113 1.55 17.66 18.96
CA TYR A 113 0.84 17.51 17.67
C TYR A 113 -0.35 18.45 17.57
N GLU A 114 -1.05 18.73 18.67
CA GLU A 114 -2.10 19.75 18.71
C GLU A 114 -1.54 21.15 18.39
N ARG A 115 -0.40 21.53 18.99
CA ARG A 115 0.26 22.80 18.64
C ARG A 115 0.66 22.87 17.16
N LEU A 116 1.16 21.78 16.58
CA LEU A 116 1.47 21.76 15.16
C LEU A 116 0.21 21.98 14.32
N PHE A 117 -0.88 21.26 14.65
CA PHE A 117 -2.14 21.39 13.95
C PHE A 117 -2.67 22.84 14.02
N ASP A 118 -2.68 23.42 15.21
CA ASP A 118 -3.20 24.77 15.46
C ASP A 118 -2.29 25.86 14.83
N THR A 119 -0.97 25.63 14.77
CA THR A 119 -0.01 26.59 14.22
C THR A 119 0.00 26.59 12.70
N PHE A 120 -0.05 25.44 12.08
CA PHE A 120 0.13 25.29 10.63
C PHE A 120 -1.19 25.22 9.86
N GLY A 121 -2.33 24.92 10.52
CA GLY A 121 -3.64 24.85 9.89
C GLY A 121 -3.64 24.00 8.63
N ASP A 122 -4.01 24.59 7.50
CA ASP A 122 -4.08 23.87 6.20
C ASP A 122 -2.71 23.51 5.59
N LEU A 123 -1.61 23.99 6.18
CA LEU A 123 -0.26 23.64 5.73
C LEU A 123 0.25 22.32 6.29
N ILE A 124 -0.48 21.70 7.23
CA ILE A 124 -0.15 20.39 7.79
C ILE A 124 -1.30 19.42 7.64
N GLU A 125 -1.00 18.17 7.34
CA GLU A 125 -1.95 17.08 7.30
C GLU A 125 -1.43 15.90 8.13
N PHE A 126 -2.24 15.42 9.05
CA PHE A 126 -2.04 14.15 9.72
C PHE A 126 -2.85 13.09 9.00
N LYS A 127 -2.19 12.07 8.50
CA LYS A 127 -2.84 10.96 7.77
C LYS A 127 -2.62 9.65 8.50
N VAL A 128 -3.64 8.82 8.46
CA VAL A 128 -3.60 7.44 8.97
C VAL A 128 -3.95 6.49 7.83
N VAL A 129 -3.37 5.31 7.86
CA VAL A 129 -3.81 4.18 7.05
C VAL A 129 -4.71 3.34 7.92
N GLU A 130 -5.89 3.01 7.42
CA GLU A 130 -6.85 2.12 8.09
C GLU A 130 -7.08 0.89 7.22
N THR A 131 -7.24 -0.27 7.85
CA THR A 131 -7.70 -1.48 7.18
C THR A 131 -9.21 -1.59 7.40
N HIS A 132 -9.97 -1.59 6.33
CA HIS A 132 -11.40 -1.85 6.30
C HIS A 132 -11.60 -3.35 6.04
N PHE A 133 -11.69 -4.11 7.12
CA PHE A 133 -11.80 -5.58 7.05
C PHE A 133 -13.10 -6.07 6.46
N ASP A 134 -14.17 -5.30 6.56
CA ASP A 134 -15.45 -5.53 5.89
C ASP A 134 -15.29 -5.50 4.35
N GLU A 135 -14.65 -4.46 3.79
CA GLU A 135 -14.35 -4.36 2.36
C GLU A 135 -13.40 -5.48 1.89
N TYR A 136 -12.42 -5.82 2.73
CA TYR A 136 -11.50 -6.91 2.44
C TYR A 136 -12.23 -8.26 2.43
N LEU A 137 -13.15 -8.49 3.36
CA LEU A 137 -13.99 -9.69 3.43
C LEU A 137 -14.84 -9.84 2.16
N ASP A 138 -15.47 -8.76 1.69
CA ASP A 138 -16.26 -8.76 0.44
C ASP A 138 -15.38 -9.13 -0.77
N THR A 139 -14.16 -8.60 -0.81
CA THR A 139 -13.17 -8.93 -1.85
C THR A 139 -12.77 -10.40 -1.80
N LEU A 140 -12.52 -10.96 -0.61
CA LEU A 140 -12.19 -12.38 -0.43
C LEU A 140 -13.35 -13.28 -0.83
N GLN A 141 -14.59 -12.93 -0.45
CA GLN A 141 -15.80 -13.67 -0.79
C GLN A 141 -16.03 -13.68 -2.31
N SER A 142 -15.80 -12.56 -2.97
CA SER A 142 -15.87 -12.46 -4.44
C SER A 142 -14.84 -13.36 -5.12
N LYS A 143 -13.61 -13.38 -4.61
CA LYS A 143 -12.52 -14.26 -5.10
C LYS A 143 -12.84 -15.73 -4.86
N LEU A 144 -13.43 -16.08 -3.72
CA LEU A 144 -13.86 -17.44 -3.38
C LEU A 144 -14.96 -17.94 -4.32
N ASN A 145 -15.98 -17.10 -4.56
CA ASN A 145 -17.08 -17.41 -5.49
C ASN A 145 -16.55 -17.62 -6.92
N ALA A 146 -15.63 -16.79 -7.39
CA ALA A 146 -15.00 -16.94 -8.70
C ALA A 146 -14.18 -18.26 -8.78
N ALA A 147 -13.34 -18.55 -7.78
CA ALA A 147 -12.55 -19.78 -7.74
C ALA A 147 -13.43 -21.04 -7.72
N SER A 148 -14.54 -21.03 -6.95
CA SER A 148 -15.51 -22.12 -6.89
C SER A 148 -16.25 -22.33 -8.21
N LYS A 149 -16.56 -21.25 -8.93
CA LYS A 149 -17.15 -21.31 -10.27
C LYS A 149 -16.17 -21.91 -11.28
N ASP A 150 -14.91 -21.47 -11.24
CA ASP A 150 -13.86 -21.99 -12.12
C ASP A 150 -13.62 -23.47 -11.87
N LYS A 151 -13.55 -23.92 -10.60
CA LYS A 151 -13.45 -25.34 -10.26
C LYS A 151 -14.60 -26.16 -10.85
N ARG A 152 -15.86 -25.73 -10.65
CA ARG A 152 -17.04 -26.41 -11.22
C ARG A 152 -16.98 -26.51 -12.75
N ASN A 153 -16.45 -25.49 -13.43
CA ASN A 153 -16.28 -25.52 -14.88
C ASN A 153 -15.21 -26.55 -15.29
N LEU A 154 -14.08 -26.60 -14.56
CA LEU A 154 -13.03 -27.59 -14.80
C LEU A 154 -13.51 -29.02 -14.58
N GLU A 155 -14.29 -29.28 -13.53
CA GLU A 155 -14.91 -30.58 -13.24
C GLU A 155 -15.85 -31.03 -14.35
N ARG A 156 -16.71 -30.11 -14.88
CA ARG A 156 -17.55 -30.39 -16.03
C ARG A 156 -16.77 -30.74 -17.30
N LEU A 157 -15.65 -30.03 -17.52
CA LEU A 157 -14.75 -30.31 -18.65
C LEU A 157 -14.09 -31.69 -18.49
N LEU A 158 -13.65 -32.04 -17.28
CA LEU A 158 -13.06 -33.33 -16.97
C LEU A 158 -14.07 -34.46 -17.21
N GLN A 159 -15.29 -34.34 -16.71
CA GLN A 159 -16.39 -35.33 -16.97
C GLN A 159 -16.64 -35.55 -18.47
N ARG A 160 -16.68 -34.47 -19.25
CA ARG A 160 -16.86 -34.58 -20.70
C ARG A 160 -15.68 -35.25 -21.38
N ALA A 161 -14.43 -34.95 -20.94
CA ALA A 161 -13.26 -35.58 -21.49
C ALA A 161 -13.18 -37.08 -21.18
N GLN A 162 -13.64 -37.51 -19.99
CA GLN A 162 -13.70 -38.92 -19.59
C GLN A 162 -14.82 -39.73 -20.30
N GLN A 163 -15.88 -39.05 -20.77
CA GLN A 163 -17.00 -39.69 -21.49
C GLN A 163 -16.77 -39.79 -23.01
N GLN A 164 -15.70 -39.19 -23.55
CA GLN A 164 -15.38 -39.27 -24.98
C GLN A 164 -14.64 -40.60 -25.29
N PRO A 165 -15.05 -41.35 -26.33
CA PRO A 165 -14.32 -42.55 -26.77
C PRO A 165 -12.88 -42.20 -27.18
N GLU A 166 -11.94 -43.10 -26.87
CA GLU A 166 -10.54 -42.99 -27.33
C GLU A 166 -10.48 -42.78 -28.83
N GLY A 167 -9.81 -41.72 -29.26
CA GLY A 167 -9.56 -41.43 -30.70
C GLY A 167 -10.44 -40.28 -31.26
N THR A 168 -11.41 -39.70 -30.55
CA THR A 168 -12.22 -38.59 -31.03
C THR A 168 -11.89 -37.23 -30.42
N ALA A 169 -10.72 -37.09 -29.78
CA ALA A 169 -10.30 -35.82 -29.16
C ALA A 169 -10.18 -34.72 -30.22
N LYS A 170 -11.04 -33.71 -30.13
CA LYS A 170 -10.92 -32.49 -30.96
C LYS A 170 -9.58 -31.79 -30.68
N LYS A 171 -8.90 -31.38 -31.76
CA LYS A 171 -7.68 -30.57 -31.67
C LYS A 171 -7.92 -29.37 -30.75
N GLY A 172 -7.31 -29.35 -29.54
CA GLY A 172 -7.49 -28.30 -28.55
C GLY A 172 -8.24 -28.72 -27.26
N ALA A 173 -8.67 -29.97 -27.13
CA ALA A 173 -9.21 -30.48 -25.87
C ALA A 173 -8.10 -30.62 -24.82
N SER A 174 -8.33 -30.11 -23.61
CA SER A 174 -7.35 -30.23 -22.52
C SER A 174 -7.28 -31.69 -22.06
N ASP A 175 -6.07 -32.24 -21.97
CA ASP A 175 -5.80 -33.56 -21.44
C ASP A 175 -6.40 -33.76 -20.02
N PRO A 176 -7.07 -34.88 -19.72
CA PRO A 176 -7.65 -35.16 -18.40
C PRO A 176 -6.67 -34.95 -17.24
N ALA A 177 -5.44 -35.41 -17.36
CA ALA A 177 -4.41 -35.24 -16.34
C ALA A 177 -4.07 -33.75 -16.07
N THR A 178 -4.12 -32.92 -17.10
CA THR A 178 -3.95 -31.46 -16.98
C THR A 178 -5.14 -30.82 -16.26
N LEU A 179 -6.36 -31.26 -16.54
CA LEU A 179 -7.57 -30.77 -15.87
C LEU A 179 -7.57 -31.14 -14.38
N GLU A 180 -7.19 -32.36 -14.03
CA GLU A 180 -7.05 -32.80 -12.62
C GLU A 180 -6.04 -31.94 -11.85
N LYS A 181 -4.87 -31.66 -12.43
CA LYS A 181 -3.87 -30.74 -11.82
C LYS A 181 -4.44 -29.34 -11.60
N ARG A 182 -5.22 -28.82 -12.55
CA ARG A 182 -5.85 -27.50 -12.42
C ARG A 182 -6.95 -27.51 -11.36
N ILE A 183 -7.72 -28.57 -11.22
CA ILE A 183 -8.72 -28.74 -10.16
C ILE A 183 -8.02 -28.76 -8.80
N ALA A 184 -6.98 -29.56 -8.63
CA ALA A 184 -6.21 -29.61 -7.39
C ALA A 184 -5.59 -28.24 -7.01
N THR A 185 -5.21 -27.45 -8.02
CA THR A 185 -4.73 -26.07 -7.79
C THR A 185 -5.86 -25.14 -7.33
N ALA A 186 -7.05 -25.29 -7.94
CA ALA A 186 -8.24 -24.55 -7.54
C ALA A 186 -8.68 -24.89 -6.11
N ASP A 187 -8.62 -26.16 -5.71
CA ASP A 187 -8.91 -26.60 -4.33
C ASP A 187 -7.97 -25.97 -3.31
N LYS A 188 -6.67 -25.97 -3.57
CA LYS A 188 -5.70 -25.31 -2.69
C LYS A 188 -5.99 -23.81 -2.56
N LYS A 189 -6.37 -23.16 -3.66
CA LYS A 189 -6.74 -21.74 -3.66
C LYS A 189 -8.00 -21.46 -2.85
N ILE A 190 -9.03 -22.31 -3.00
CA ILE A 190 -10.29 -22.20 -2.25
C ILE A 190 -10.02 -22.37 -0.76
N ALA A 191 -9.31 -23.43 -0.35
CA ALA A 191 -8.97 -23.67 1.05
C ALA A 191 -8.17 -22.51 1.68
N ALA A 192 -7.22 -21.92 0.94
CA ALA A 192 -6.48 -20.75 1.39
C ALA A 192 -7.37 -19.53 1.59
N LEU A 193 -8.34 -19.28 0.67
CA LEU A 193 -9.29 -18.18 0.80
C LEU A 193 -10.23 -18.38 1.98
N GLU A 194 -10.76 -19.58 2.17
CA GLU A 194 -11.65 -19.92 3.32
C GLU A 194 -10.92 -19.72 4.66
N LYS A 195 -9.66 -20.14 4.74
CA LYS A 195 -8.83 -19.91 5.93
C LYS A 195 -8.67 -18.41 6.20
N THR A 196 -8.31 -17.61 5.19
CA THR A 196 -8.14 -16.16 5.34
C THR A 196 -9.45 -15.48 5.73
N ILE A 197 -10.58 -15.89 5.17
CA ILE A 197 -11.91 -15.39 5.54
C ILE A 197 -12.20 -15.69 7.02
N GLY A 198 -11.85 -16.88 7.51
CA GLY A 198 -11.99 -17.24 8.92
C GLY A 198 -11.15 -16.35 9.83
N GLU A 199 -9.90 -16.09 9.46
CA GLU A 199 -8.98 -15.20 10.19
C GLU A 199 -9.51 -13.76 10.23
N VAL A 200 -9.98 -13.22 9.10
CA VAL A 200 -10.55 -11.87 9.01
C VAL A 200 -11.82 -11.73 9.84
N ASN A 201 -12.72 -12.72 9.81
CA ASN A 201 -13.90 -12.72 10.67
C ASN A 201 -13.53 -12.73 12.16
N GLY A 202 -12.48 -13.45 12.54
CA GLY A 202 -11.95 -13.44 13.90
C GLY A 202 -11.48 -12.04 14.32
N ILE A 203 -10.74 -11.35 13.45
CA ILE A 203 -10.28 -9.97 13.70
C ILE A 203 -11.46 -9.01 13.83
N ILE A 204 -12.44 -9.08 12.93
CA ILE A 204 -13.64 -8.22 13.00
C ILE A 204 -14.40 -8.43 14.32
N ALA A 205 -14.47 -9.68 14.79
CA ALA A 205 -15.15 -10.00 16.05
C ALA A 205 -14.41 -9.49 17.30
N SER A 206 -13.07 -9.43 17.27
CA SER A 206 -12.25 -8.97 18.41
C SER A 206 -12.01 -7.48 18.43
N ASP A 207 -11.70 -6.89 17.28
CA ASP A 207 -11.16 -5.53 17.17
C ASP A 207 -12.06 -4.58 16.36
N GLY A 208 -13.10 -5.12 15.73
CA GLY A 208 -14.01 -4.37 14.87
C GLY A 208 -13.59 -4.36 13.38
N PRO A 209 -14.45 -3.77 12.51
CA PRO A 209 -14.27 -3.85 11.06
C PRO A 209 -13.23 -2.87 10.52
N VAL A 210 -12.86 -1.83 11.25
CA VAL A 210 -11.90 -0.81 10.83
C VAL A 210 -10.82 -0.62 11.89
N ILE A 211 -9.57 -0.83 11.50
CA ILE A 211 -8.42 -0.76 12.42
C ILE A 211 -7.34 0.14 11.79
N PRO A 212 -6.82 1.14 12.53
CA PRO A 212 -5.64 1.90 12.11
C PRO A 212 -4.41 1.00 12.02
N VAL A 213 -3.62 1.19 10.98
CA VAL A 213 -2.39 0.42 10.74
C VAL A 213 -1.19 1.19 11.30
N GLU A 214 -0.36 0.47 12.05
CA GLU A 214 0.92 0.97 12.57
C GLU A 214 1.95 1.21 11.46
#